data_3ffb22444393206a04255fde115b6cd1
#
_entry.id   3ffb22444393206a04255fde115b6cd1
#
_cell.length_a   1.000
_cell.length_b   1.000
_cell.length_c   1.000
_cell.angle_alpha   90.00
_cell.angle_beta   90.00
_cell.angle_gamma   90.00
#
_symmetry.space_group_name_H-M   'P 1'
#
loop_
_entity.id
_entity.type
_entity.pdbx_description
1 polymer ?
#
loop_
_entity_poly.entity_id
_entity_poly.type
_entity_poly.pdbx_seq_one_letter_code
_entity_poly.pdbx_strand_id
1 'polypeptide(L)'
;TAGIACAQTYNYDSSSETLVITGKGNTVADRITLEGPITPGSTVPGTSEIFGDTKEIILKDVWTSPDSIRIKYVEPTSEGNNTTLKLENSRLGASGDFDKGGTGLILILDSQSSLELYGNRLTNTIRIENQGNIKCTNGTVSASSYLWDNKTATGSSGVLGGSGYYSFGNVSSIETNKDFGLIKTSGQITDLEISGIYTVDGNSAKTIGDDSYIVGVNTSSSSDGQAMTISGSLTINAKQGTGIGILANQLGSDDVSLKNNYSGQIYVTAKDAFGVKVGKNAAMDPSAAGDIYSLSVGELDIESTITSGSTQGEATGIYAKSVKRDLTANAITVKGYTNATGIHLTEGGRNLTISDMQVSAGISGNAAGIIAAPGRDNPVSTAGNLENIRIDNLEVSGGADATGIFANSITKSGQ
;
A
#
# COMPACT_ATOMS: atom_id res chain seq x y z
N THR A 1 36.04 2.36 -35.06
CA THR A 1 34.75 1.99 -35.67
C THR A 1 33.67 2.79 -34.98
N ALA A 2 33.21 3.86 -35.66
CA ALA A 2 32.07 4.64 -35.20
C ALA A 2 30.83 3.72 -35.25
N GLY A 3 30.29 3.40 -34.07
CA GLY A 3 29.03 2.69 -33.97
C GLY A 3 27.93 3.55 -34.62
N ILE A 4 27.23 2.99 -35.58
CA ILE A 4 26.07 3.63 -36.18
C ILE A 4 25.04 3.73 -35.06
N ALA A 5 24.84 4.96 -34.59
CA ALA A 5 23.75 5.25 -33.69
C ALA A 5 22.44 5.04 -34.47
N CYS A 6 21.77 3.92 -34.30
CA CYS A 6 20.44 3.72 -34.85
C CYS A 6 19.49 4.74 -34.21
N ALA A 7 18.75 5.51 -34.98
CA ALA A 7 17.80 6.47 -34.44
C ALA A 7 16.60 5.71 -33.81
N GLN A 8 16.10 6.24 -32.70
CA GLN A 8 14.82 5.76 -32.20
C GLN A 8 13.76 5.95 -33.26
N THR A 9 12.94 4.94 -33.40
CA THR A 9 11.81 5.00 -34.35
C THR A 9 10.52 5.02 -33.56
N TYR A 10 9.60 5.84 -33.96
CA TYR A 10 8.23 5.79 -33.51
C TYR A 10 7.29 5.69 -34.71
N ASN A 11 6.20 5.03 -34.52
CA ASN A 11 5.15 4.90 -35.53
C ASN A 11 3.79 5.17 -34.87
N TYR A 12 3.04 6.06 -35.47
CA TYR A 12 1.67 6.33 -35.06
C TYR A 12 0.70 5.74 -36.09
N ASP A 13 -0.09 4.79 -35.64
CA ASP A 13 -1.19 4.25 -36.41
C ASP A 13 -2.47 5.01 -36.13
N SER A 14 -2.87 5.84 -37.06
CA SER A 14 -4.08 6.66 -36.93
C SER A 14 -5.38 5.87 -36.96
N SER A 15 -5.36 4.62 -37.45
CA SER A 15 -6.55 3.76 -37.49
C SER A 15 -6.88 3.14 -36.13
N SER A 16 -5.86 2.83 -35.35
CA SER A 16 -5.98 2.30 -33.99
C SER A 16 -5.73 3.35 -32.91
N GLU A 17 -5.36 4.57 -33.28
CA GLU A 17 -4.90 5.64 -32.37
C GLU A 17 -3.75 5.16 -31.47
N THR A 18 -2.86 4.33 -32.00
CA THR A 18 -1.76 3.72 -31.27
C THR A 18 -0.43 4.32 -31.67
N LEU A 19 0.36 4.78 -30.70
CA LEU A 19 1.75 5.16 -30.89
C LEU A 19 2.67 4.05 -30.41
N VAL A 20 3.45 3.50 -31.34
CA VAL A 20 4.48 2.51 -31.04
C VAL A 20 5.84 3.18 -31.10
N ILE A 21 6.56 3.17 -30.00
CA ILE A 21 7.94 3.68 -29.92
C ILE A 21 8.88 2.50 -29.74
N THR A 22 9.81 2.36 -30.68
CA THR A 22 10.86 1.33 -30.62
C THR A 22 12.18 1.99 -30.27
N GLY A 23 12.77 1.55 -29.16
CA GLY A 23 14.07 2.04 -28.70
C GLY A 23 15.23 1.31 -29.32
N LYS A 24 16.43 1.71 -28.98
CA LYS A 24 17.68 1.21 -29.55
C LYS A 24 18.27 -0.05 -28.95
N GLY A 25 17.61 -0.70 -28.01
CA GLY A 25 18.22 -1.80 -27.27
C GLY A 25 19.14 -1.32 -26.13
N ASN A 26 20.05 -2.13 -25.66
CA ASN A 26 20.71 -2.12 -24.36
C ASN A 26 21.66 -0.96 -24.02
N THR A 27 21.54 0.22 -24.55
CA THR A 27 22.42 1.35 -24.20
C THR A 27 21.74 2.35 -23.27
N VAL A 28 22.27 2.47 -22.07
CA VAL A 28 21.80 3.39 -21.00
C VAL A 28 21.84 4.88 -21.42
N ALA A 29 22.50 5.21 -22.55
CA ALA A 29 22.69 6.57 -23.02
C ALA A 29 21.60 7.08 -23.99
N ASP A 30 20.61 6.28 -24.32
CA ASP A 30 19.57 6.71 -25.25
C ASP A 30 18.50 7.51 -24.53
N ARG A 31 18.61 8.82 -24.64
CA ARG A 31 17.57 9.74 -24.17
C ARG A 31 16.40 9.70 -25.13
N ILE A 32 15.22 9.29 -24.63
CA ILE A 32 13.97 9.63 -25.29
C ILE A 32 13.50 10.92 -24.68
N THR A 33 13.69 12.02 -25.39
CA THR A 33 13.07 13.28 -25.07
C THR A 33 11.84 13.36 -25.96
N LEU A 34 10.66 13.09 -25.39
CA LEU A 34 9.40 13.33 -26.06
C LEU A 34 8.95 14.75 -25.68
N GLU A 35 9.30 15.74 -26.47
CA GLU A 35 8.90 17.14 -26.26
C GLU A 35 7.83 17.56 -27.27
N GLY A 36 6.68 18.07 -26.82
CA GLY A 36 5.58 18.63 -27.62
C GLY A 36 4.46 17.64 -27.95
N PRO A 37 3.33 18.13 -28.53
CA PRO A 37 2.23 17.28 -28.92
C PRO A 37 2.68 16.29 -29.98
N ILE A 38 2.49 15.00 -29.72
CA ILE A 38 2.57 13.98 -30.74
C ILE A 38 1.20 13.96 -31.42
N THR A 39 1.12 14.66 -32.55
CA THR A 39 -0.06 14.61 -33.41
C THR A 39 0.19 13.68 -34.57
N PRO A 40 -0.84 13.08 -35.19
CA PRO A 40 -0.68 12.32 -36.40
C PRO A 40 0.09 13.13 -37.45
N GLY A 41 1.23 12.59 -37.92
CA GLY A 41 2.08 13.25 -38.93
C GLY A 41 3.15 14.20 -38.42
N SER A 42 3.32 14.41 -37.12
CA SER A 42 4.43 15.20 -36.59
C SER A 42 5.76 14.45 -36.72
N THR A 43 6.78 15.15 -37.24
CA THR A 43 8.03 14.54 -37.66
C THR A 43 9.16 14.65 -36.66
N VAL A 44 8.96 15.07 -35.45
CA VAL A 44 9.93 14.96 -34.43
C VAL A 44 9.69 15.53 -33.11
N PRO A 45 10.21 14.90 -32.23
CA PRO A 45 10.18 15.05 -30.84
C PRO A 45 11.19 16.02 -30.30
N GLY A 46 10.79 16.96 -29.64
CA GLY A 46 11.63 17.71 -28.80
C GLY A 46 11.30 17.60 -27.33
N THR A 47 10.15 17.13 -26.92
CA THR A 47 9.76 17.12 -25.51
C THR A 47 8.82 16.00 -25.13
N SER A 48 8.85 15.64 -23.90
CA SER A 48 8.28 14.53 -23.20
C SER A 48 6.78 14.62 -22.90
N GLU A 49 5.95 15.05 -23.83
CA GLU A 49 4.51 15.10 -23.57
C GLU A 49 3.79 14.04 -24.40
N ILE A 50 3.13 13.10 -23.72
CA ILE A 50 2.28 12.08 -24.33
C ILE A 50 0.84 12.60 -24.34
N PHE A 51 0.21 12.68 -25.49
CA PHE A 51 -1.00 13.47 -25.70
C PHE A 51 -2.30 12.73 -25.67
N GLY A 52 -3.26 13.46 -25.30
CA GLY A 52 -4.59 13.20 -24.89
C GLY A 52 -5.50 12.39 -25.77
N ASP A 53 -5.30 12.40 -27.06
CA ASP A 53 -6.13 11.68 -28.02
C ASP A 53 -5.58 10.30 -28.37
N THR A 54 -4.40 9.91 -27.85
CA THR A 54 -3.82 8.61 -28.08
C THR A 54 -4.35 7.61 -27.07
N LYS A 55 -5.05 6.56 -27.55
CA LYS A 55 -5.62 5.52 -26.68
C LYS A 55 -4.58 4.56 -26.15
N GLU A 56 -3.55 4.25 -26.92
CA GLU A 56 -2.50 3.32 -26.53
C GLU A 56 -1.12 3.81 -26.96
N ILE A 57 -0.17 3.72 -26.05
CA ILE A 57 1.23 4.03 -26.30
C ILE A 57 2.04 2.80 -25.91
N ILE A 58 2.82 2.30 -26.84
CA ILE A 58 3.69 1.16 -26.62
C ILE A 58 5.14 1.63 -26.70
N LEU A 59 5.89 1.45 -25.64
CA LEU A 59 7.32 1.64 -25.61
C LEU A 59 7.98 0.27 -25.70
N LYS A 60 8.65 -0.01 -26.80
CA LYS A 60 9.30 -1.30 -27.03
C LYS A 60 10.79 -1.13 -27.18
N ASP A 61 11.56 -1.92 -26.41
CA ASP A 61 13.03 -1.86 -26.39
C ASP A 61 13.58 -0.45 -26.07
N VAL A 62 12.87 0.30 -25.25
CA VAL A 62 13.19 1.67 -24.90
C VAL A 62 13.93 1.72 -23.57
N TRP A 63 15.14 2.28 -23.57
CA TRP A 63 15.96 2.38 -22.38
C TRP A 63 16.37 3.83 -22.15
N THR A 64 16.15 4.32 -20.93
CA THR A 64 16.43 5.69 -20.58
C THR A 64 17.21 5.78 -19.29
N SER A 65 18.02 6.83 -19.17
CA SER A 65 18.66 7.11 -17.89
C SER A 65 17.69 7.85 -16.95
N PRO A 66 17.86 7.68 -15.63
CA PRO A 66 16.97 8.26 -14.62
C PRO A 66 16.73 9.77 -14.73
N ASP A 67 17.72 10.49 -15.23
CA ASP A 67 17.69 11.97 -15.26
C ASP A 67 17.09 12.55 -16.55
N SER A 68 16.62 11.74 -17.48
CA SER A 68 16.41 12.18 -18.86
C SER A 68 14.99 12.07 -19.39
N ILE A 69 14.05 11.50 -18.66
CA ILE A 69 12.67 11.48 -19.11
C ILE A 69 11.76 12.27 -18.16
N ARG A 70 11.14 13.26 -18.78
CA ARG A 70 9.84 13.73 -18.33
C ARG A 70 8.81 13.14 -19.27
N ILE A 71 8.08 12.14 -18.83
CA ILE A 71 6.81 11.87 -19.47
C ILE A 71 5.83 12.88 -18.87
N LYS A 72 5.64 13.97 -19.53
CA LYS A 72 4.60 14.93 -19.18
C LYS A 72 3.34 14.56 -19.95
N TYR A 73 2.35 14.22 -19.21
CA TYR A 73 1.03 13.92 -19.74
C TYR A 73 0.23 15.21 -19.87
N VAL A 74 -0.25 15.54 -21.05
CA VAL A 74 -1.16 16.68 -21.27
C VAL A 74 -2.59 16.18 -21.38
N GLU A 75 -3.51 16.90 -20.74
CA GLU A 75 -4.93 16.59 -20.74
C GLU A 75 -5.49 16.39 -22.16
N PRO A 76 -6.27 15.34 -22.37
CA PRO A 76 -7.06 15.24 -23.59
C PRO A 76 -8.10 16.35 -23.59
N THR A 77 -8.30 16.93 -24.76
CA THR A 77 -9.33 17.94 -24.99
C THR A 77 -10.75 17.38 -24.99
N SER A 78 -10.91 16.06 -24.95
CA SER A 78 -12.19 15.35 -24.87
C SER A 78 -12.30 14.57 -23.55
N GLU A 79 -13.31 14.86 -22.75
CA GLU A 79 -13.64 14.11 -21.56
C GLU A 79 -13.93 12.63 -21.89
N GLY A 80 -13.29 11.71 -21.16
CA GLY A 80 -13.72 10.32 -21.09
C GLY A 80 -12.79 9.25 -21.68
N ASN A 81 -11.67 9.57 -22.30
CA ASN A 81 -10.78 8.56 -22.87
C ASN A 81 -9.60 8.20 -21.93
N ASN A 82 -9.50 6.93 -21.55
CA ASN A 82 -8.33 6.40 -20.87
C ASN A 82 -7.19 6.19 -21.87
N THR A 83 -5.96 6.47 -21.44
CA THR A 83 -4.77 6.15 -22.22
C THR A 83 -4.06 4.97 -21.62
N THR A 84 -3.70 4.00 -22.45
CA THR A 84 -2.87 2.86 -22.07
C THR A 84 -1.42 3.11 -22.43
N LEU A 85 -0.51 3.02 -21.44
CA LEU A 85 0.93 3.01 -21.64
C LEU A 85 1.44 1.60 -21.39
N LYS A 86 1.99 0.98 -22.44
CA LYS A 86 2.63 -0.33 -22.37
C LYS A 86 4.14 -0.20 -22.44
N LEU A 87 4.83 -0.87 -21.55
CA LEU A 87 6.27 -1.07 -21.57
C LEU A 87 6.57 -2.52 -21.96
N GLU A 88 7.23 -2.70 -23.08
CA GLU A 88 7.67 -4.01 -23.59
C GLU A 88 9.20 -4.00 -23.65
N ASN A 89 9.85 -4.85 -22.87
CA ASN A 89 11.31 -4.90 -22.74
C ASN A 89 11.93 -3.50 -22.57
N SER A 90 11.30 -2.66 -21.75
CA SER A 90 11.64 -1.25 -21.66
C SER A 90 11.98 -0.84 -20.24
N ARG A 91 12.96 0.06 -20.09
CA ARG A 91 13.40 0.61 -18.80
C ARG A 91 13.29 2.11 -18.84
N LEU A 92 12.36 2.64 -18.07
CA LEU A 92 12.12 4.06 -17.98
C LEU A 92 12.52 4.59 -16.60
N GLY A 93 13.27 5.69 -16.61
CA GLY A 93 13.41 6.55 -15.44
C GLY A 93 12.60 7.83 -15.66
N ALA A 94 11.82 8.23 -14.69
CA ALA A 94 11.02 9.43 -14.75
C ALA A 94 11.32 10.36 -13.57
N SER A 95 11.56 11.64 -13.88
CA SER A 95 11.62 12.72 -12.90
C SER A 95 10.44 13.68 -13.14
N GLY A 96 9.58 13.92 -12.18
CA GLY A 96 8.36 14.72 -12.30
C GLY A 96 7.09 13.88 -12.10
N ASP A 97 5.97 14.48 -11.84
CA ASP A 97 4.74 13.75 -11.56
C ASP A 97 4.24 13.02 -12.82
N PHE A 98 3.98 11.73 -12.65
CA PHE A 98 3.28 10.92 -13.63
C PHE A 98 1.78 11.21 -13.45
N ASP A 99 1.38 12.43 -13.81
CA ASP A 99 0.02 12.91 -13.60
C ASP A 99 -0.69 13.08 -14.94
N LYS A 100 -1.86 12.45 -15.03
CA LYS A 100 -2.82 12.74 -16.08
C LYS A 100 -3.97 13.50 -15.47
N GLY A 101 -4.09 14.79 -15.79
CA GLY A 101 -5.28 15.55 -15.45
C GLY A 101 -6.54 14.93 -16.08
N GLY A 102 -7.59 14.72 -15.31
CA GLY A 102 -8.96 14.50 -15.77
C GLY A 102 -9.39 13.08 -16.20
N THR A 103 -8.55 12.25 -16.82
CA THR A 103 -8.90 10.88 -17.26
C THR A 103 -7.85 9.86 -16.81
N GLY A 104 -8.23 8.61 -16.63
CA GLY A 104 -7.35 7.61 -16.00
C GLY A 104 -6.21 7.09 -16.90
N LEU A 105 -5.02 6.90 -16.35
CA LEU A 105 -3.92 6.17 -16.97
C LEU A 105 -4.05 4.66 -16.68
N ILE A 106 -3.87 3.85 -17.71
CA ILE A 106 -3.66 2.41 -17.60
C ILE A 106 -2.18 2.15 -17.89
N LEU A 107 -1.46 1.55 -16.94
CA LEU A 107 -0.04 1.25 -17.04
C LEU A 107 0.16 -0.25 -17.10
N ILE A 108 0.83 -0.74 -18.14
CA ILE A 108 1.11 -2.17 -18.35
C ILE A 108 2.61 -2.37 -18.54
N LEU A 109 3.22 -3.22 -17.72
CA LEU A 109 4.62 -3.60 -17.82
C LEU A 109 4.74 -5.11 -18.05
N ASP A 110 5.54 -5.52 -19.01
CA ASP A 110 5.95 -6.91 -19.14
C ASP A 110 7.05 -7.30 -18.14
N SER A 111 7.42 -8.57 -18.08
CA SER A 111 8.40 -9.10 -17.12
C SER A 111 9.83 -8.60 -17.31
N GLN A 112 10.16 -8.02 -18.46
CA GLN A 112 11.47 -7.47 -18.78
C GLN A 112 11.53 -5.95 -18.54
N SER A 113 10.39 -5.34 -18.27
CA SER A 113 10.27 -3.89 -18.15
C SER A 113 10.45 -3.39 -16.72
N SER A 114 10.92 -2.16 -16.61
CA SER A 114 10.98 -1.45 -15.33
C SER A 114 10.60 0.02 -15.49
N LEU A 115 9.96 0.56 -14.46
CA LEU A 115 9.67 1.98 -14.31
C LEU A 115 10.28 2.47 -12.99
N GLU A 116 11.23 3.39 -13.09
CA GLU A 116 11.89 3.98 -11.93
C GLU A 116 11.47 5.45 -11.78
N LEU A 117 10.81 5.77 -10.68
CA LEU A 117 10.26 7.08 -10.37
C LEU A 117 11.13 7.76 -9.31
N TYR A 118 11.54 9.01 -9.57
CA TYR A 118 12.38 9.79 -8.66
C TYR A 118 11.56 10.93 -8.04
N GLY A 119 11.14 10.76 -6.80
CA GLY A 119 10.34 11.73 -6.08
C GLY A 119 8.91 11.91 -6.61
N ASN A 120 8.40 10.95 -7.38
CA ASN A 120 7.15 11.08 -8.13
C ASN A 120 6.08 10.12 -7.70
N ARG A 121 4.86 10.45 -8.10
CA ARG A 121 3.63 9.71 -7.79
C ARG A 121 2.95 9.27 -9.07
N LEU A 122 2.31 8.13 -9.02
CA LEU A 122 1.33 7.70 -10.02
C LEU A 122 -0.04 8.27 -9.61
N THR A 123 -0.29 9.52 -9.97
CA THR A 123 -1.59 10.16 -9.71
C THR A 123 -2.54 9.88 -10.88
N ASN A 124 -3.85 9.75 -10.57
CA ASN A 124 -4.90 9.48 -11.58
C ASN A 124 -4.68 8.21 -12.44
N THR A 125 -3.85 7.27 -11.98
CA THR A 125 -3.73 5.96 -12.60
C THR A 125 -4.86 5.09 -12.10
N ILE A 126 -5.67 4.55 -13.02
CA ILE A 126 -6.84 3.73 -12.68
C ILE A 126 -6.54 2.24 -12.66
N ARG A 127 -5.51 1.82 -13.40
CA ARG A 127 -5.13 0.41 -13.51
C ARG A 127 -3.64 0.27 -13.74
N ILE A 128 -3.02 -0.65 -13.01
CA ILE A 128 -1.64 -1.07 -13.24
C ILE A 128 -1.62 -2.59 -13.38
N GLU A 129 -1.05 -3.07 -14.47
CA GLU A 129 -0.71 -4.47 -14.69
C GLU A 129 0.80 -4.59 -14.79
N ASN A 130 1.44 -4.99 -13.71
CA ASN A 130 2.88 -5.05 -13.62
C ASN A 130 3.36 -6.51 -13.54
N GLN A 131 4.10 -6.96 -14.53
CA GLN A 131 4.86 -8.21 -14.48
C GLN A 131 6.35 -7.99 -14.26
N GLY A 132 6.82 -6.76 -14.36
CA GLY A 132 8.21 -6.35 -14.19
C GLY A 132 8.47 -5.66 -12.85
N ASN A 133 9.13 -4.51 -12.89
CA ASN A 133 9.50 -3.76 -11.70
C ASN A 133 9.01 -2.30 -11.76
N ILE A 134 8.28 -1.86 -10.73
CA ILE A 134 8.01 -0.44 -10.50
C ILE A 134 8.72 -0.05 -9.20
N LYS A 135 9.61 0.94 -9.30
CA LYS A 135 10.40 1.42 -8.17
C LYS A 135 10.24 2.93 -8.02
N CYS A 136 10.03 3.39 -6.82
CA CYS A 136 10.10 4.81 -6.49
C CYS A 136 11.17 5.04 -5.44
N THR A 137 12.04 6.01 -5.68
CA THR A 137 13.07 6.44 -4.74
C THR A 137 12.79 7.87 -4.30
N ASN A 138 12.89 8.12 -3.01
CA ASN A 138 12.68 9.44 -2.47
C ASN A 138 13.81 9.79 -1.48
N GLY A 139 14.21 11.05 -1.46
CA GLY A 139 15.18 11.55 -0.47
C GLY A 139 14.49 11.90 0.85
N THR A 140 14.38 13.21 1.13
CA THR A 140 13.64 13.71 2.31
C THR A 140 12.14 13.80 2.00
N VAL A 141 11.32 13.21 2.84
CA VAL A 141 9.86 13.29 2.77
C VAL A 141 9.40 14.50 3.57
N SER A 142 9.25 15.64 2.90
CA SER A 142 8.73 16.90 3.47
C SER A 142 7.22 17.09 3.26
N ALA A 143 6.61 16.24 2.46
CA ALA A 143 5.16 16.13 2.28
C ALA A 143 4.78 14.65 2.23
N SER A 144 3.58 14.30 2.69
CA SER A 144 3.10 12.92 2.61
C SER A 144 3.20 12.40 1.18
N SER A 145 3.84 11.26 0.99
CA SER A 145 4.22 10.73 -0.32
C SER A 145 3.85 9.26 -0.46
N TYR A 146 3.17 8.95 -1.55
CA TYR A 146 2.73 7.60 -1.89
C TYR A 146 3.13 7.27 -3.33
N LEU A 147 3.49 6.01 -3.58
CA LEU A 147 3.76 5.56 -4.94
C LEU A 147 2.51 5.73 -5.83
N TRP A 148 1.37 5.32 -5.32
CA TRP A 148 0.07 5.49 -5.97
C TRP A 148 -0.87 6.30 -5.08
N ASP A 149 -1.15 7.53 -5.47
CA ASP A 149 -2.07 8.43 -4.78
C ASP A 149 -3.32 8.62 -5.64
N ASN A 150 -4.34 7.79 -5.41
CA ASN A 150 -5.60 7.87 -6.15
C ASN A 150 -6.54 8.85 -5.48
N LYS A 151 -6.65 10.04 -6.06
CA LYS A 151 -7.55 11.11 -5.61
C LYS A 151 -8.92 11.07 -6.28
N THR A 152 -9.17 10.09 -7.14
CA THR A 152 -10.42 10.03 -7.88
C THR A 152 -11.62 9.72 -7.00
N ALA A 153 -12.75 10.24 -7.44
CA ALA A 153 -14.03 10.40 -6.78
C ALA A 153 -14.63 9.12 -6.18
N THR A 154 -15.60 9.34 -5.29
CA THR A 154 -16.56 8.38 -4.75
C THR A 154 -16.88 7.25 -5.72
N GLY A 155 -16.66 6.00 -5.31
CA GLY A 155 -17.06 4.81 -6.06
C GLY A 155 -16.02 4.26 -7.04
N SER A 156 -14.76 4.66 -6.93
CA SER A 156 -13.72 4.16 -7.84
C SER A 156 -13.30 2.73 -7.50
N SER A 157 -13.41 1.87 -8.50
CA SER A 157 -12.67 0.62 -8.59
C SER A 157 -11.26 0.92 -9.09
N GLY A 158 -10.27 0.18 -8.60
CA GLY A 158 -8.89 0.27 -9.06
C GLY A 158 -8.26 -1.10 -9.08
N VAL A 159 -7.39 -1.35 -10.06
CA VAL A 159 -6.62 -2.59 -10.13
C VAL A 159 -5.14 -2.25 -10.06
N LEU A 160 -4.47 -2.71 -9.02
CA LEU A 160 -3.03 -2.70 -8.88
C LEU A 160 -2.57 -4.17 -8.95
N GLY A 161 -2.45 -4.66 -10.17
CA GLY A 161 -2.35 -6.09 -10.46
C GLY A 161 -1.04 -6.53 -11.08
N GLY A 162 -0.95 -7.82 -11.31
CA GLY A 162 0.19 -8.50 -11.91
C GLY A 162 0.99 -9.31 -10.91
N SER A 163 2.05 -9.95 -11.40
CA SER A 163 2.98 -10.75 -10.60
C SER A 163 4.30 -10.03 -10.33
N GLY A 164 4.40 -8.78 -10.71
CA GLY A 164 5.64 -8.00 -10.63
C GLY A 164 5.92 -7.42 -9.26
N TYR A 165 7.03 -6.71 -9.18
CA TYR A 165 7.54 -6.10 -7.96
C TYR A 165 7.23 -4.61 -7.92
N TYR A 166 6.82 -4.15 -6.77
CA TYR A 166 6.64 -2.74 -6.45
C TYR A 166 7.50 -2.39 -5.24
N SER A 167 8.39 -1.44 -5.39
CA SER A 167 9.22 -1.00 -4.27
C SER A 167 9.19 0.52 -4.11
N PHE A 168 9.02 0.94 -2.87
CA PHE A 168 9.06 2.33 -2.49
C PHE A 168 10.03 2.50 -1.32
N GLY A 169 11.12 3.21 -1.53
CA GLY A 169 12.19 3.23 -0.53
C GLY A 169 13.26 4.28 -0.81
N ASN A 170 14.42 4.05 -0.24
CA ASN A 170 15.58 4.92 -0.29
C ASN A 170 15.29 6.32 0.29
N VAL A 171 14.54 6.34 1.38
CA VAL A 171 14.17 7.56 2.11
C VAL A 171 15.27 7.93 3.07
N SER A 172 15.75 9.17 3.03
CA SER A 172 16.80 9.65 3.95
C SER A 172 16.24 10.18 5.27
N SER A 173 15.04 10.77 5.26
CA SER A 173 14.32 11.26 6.44
C SER A 173 12.84 11.47 6.14
N ILE A 174 12.01 11.43 7.17
CA ILE A 174 10.59 11.76 7.12
C ILE A 174 10.33 12.87 8.14
N GLU A 175 9.79 14.00 7.71
CA GLU A 175 9.44 15.10 8.60
C GLU A 175 8.22 14.77 9.47
N THR A 176 8.07 15.50 10.58
CA THR A 176 6.95 15.34 11.54
C THR A 176 5.59 15.45 10.85
N ASN A 177 4.65 14.60 11.22
CA ASN A 177 3.29 14.51 10.67
C ASN A 177 3.25 14.24 9.16
N LYS A 178 4.21 13.48 8.63
CA LYS A 178 4.23 13.07 7.22
C LYS A 178 4.14 11.57 7.09
N ASP A 179 3.41 11.15 6.09
CA ASP A 179 3.23 9.75 5.77
C ASP A 179 4.08 9.36 4.56
N PHE A 180 4.56 8.17 4.56
CA PHE A 180 5.27 7.59 3.45
C PHE A 180 4.70 6.19 3.17
N GLY A 181 4.27 5.92 1.96
CA GLY A 181 3.58 4.67 1.71
C GLY A 181 3.43 4.28 0.25
N LEU A 182 2.78 3.13 0.06
CA LEU A 182 2.61 2.57 -1.27
C LEU A 182 1.35 3.12 -1.95
N ILE A 183 0.22 3.01 -1.28
CA ILE A 183 -1.09 3.34 -1.84
C ILE A 183 -1.82 4.28 -0.89
N LYS A 184 -2.35 5.37 -1.45
CA LYS A 184 -3.32 6.23 -0.77
C LYS A 184 -4.56 6.40 -1.62
N THR A 185 -5.72 6.32 -0.98
CA THR A 185 -7.00 6.63 -1.62
C THR A 185 -7.80 7.57 -0.72
N SER A 186 -8.52 8.49 -1.31
CA SER A 186 -9.29 9.51 -0.58
C SER A 186 -10.80 9.44 -0.76
N GLY A 187 -11.30 8.51 -1.57
CA GLY A 187 -12.74 8.31 -1.77
C GLY A 187 -13.22 6.97 -1.24
N GLN A 188 -14.53 6.73 -1.30
CA GLN A 188 -15.08 5.41 -1.05
C GLN A 188 -14.52 4.43 -2.08
N ILE A 189 -14.01 3.30 -1.59
CA ILE A 189 -13.52 2.23 -2.44
C ILE A 189 -14.56 1.12 -2.41
N THR A 190 -15.12 0.80 -3.56
CA THR A 190 -16.08 -0.29 -3.71
C THR A 190 -15.44 -1.58 -4.18
N ASP A 191 -14.30 -1.48 -4.87
CA ASP A 191 -13.59 -2.62 -5.42
C ASP A 191 -12.15 -2.21 -5.77
N LEU A 192 -11.22 -2.43 -4.85
CA LEU A 192 -9.78 -2.25 -5.06
C LEU A 192 -9.10 -3.60 -5.04
N GLU A 193 -8.55 -4.01 -6.18
CA GLU A 193 -7.75 -5.22 -6.30
C GLU A 193 -6.26 -4.90 -6.22
N ILE A 194 -5.55 -5.57 -5.32
CA ILE A 194 -4.11 -5.46 -5.14
C ILE A 194 -3.49 -6.86 -5.24
N SER A 195 -2.65 -7.06 -6.25
CA SER A 195 -1.87 -8.28 -6.41
C SER A 195 -0.43 -7.94 -6.81
N GLY A 196 0.51 -8.84 -6.55
CA GLY A 196 1.93 -8.62 -6.78
C GLY A 196 2.75 -8.61 -5.47
N ILE A 197 4.02 -8.22 -5.57
CA ILE A 197 4.95 -8.17 -4.45
C ILE A 197 5.29 -6.72 -4.15
N TYR A 198 4.90 -6.27 -2.98
CA TYR A 198 5.03 -4.88 -2.56
C TYR A 198 6.01 -4.74 -1.40
N THR A 199 6.92 -3.78 -1.50
CA THR A 199 7.85 -3.44 -0.43
C THR A 199 7.87 -1.92 -0.21
N VAL A 200 7.64 -1.51 1.03
CA VAL A 200 7.88 -0.14 1.48
C VAL A 200 9.05 -0.19 2.45
N ASP A 201 10.18 0.42 2.06
CA ASP A 201 11.40 0.39 2.84
C ASP A 201 11.81 1.77 3.34
N GLY A 202 11.56 2.02 4.61
CA GLY A 202 11.99 3.20 5.34
C GLY A 202 13.26 2.99 6.18
N ASN A 203 13.93 1.85 6.07
CA ASN A 203 15.09 1.53 6.91
C ASN A 203 16.29 2.44 6.66
N SER A 204 16.37 3.08 5.51
CA SER A 204 17.40 4.06 5.19
C SER A 204 17.15 5.44 5.82
N ALA A 205 15.95 5.71 6.31
CA ALA A 205 15.65 6.96 6.99
C ALA A 205 16.45 7.08 8.30
N LYS A 206 17.27 8.13 8.40
CA LYS A 206 18.05 8.42 9.60
C LYS A 206 17.19 9.01 10.70
N THR A 207 16.11 9.69 10.32
CA THR A 207 15.15 10.32 11.24
C THR A 207 13.73 10.12 10.69
N ILE A 208 12.82 9.70 11.56
CA ILE A 208 11.38 9.71 11.31
C ILE A 208 10.78 10.63 12.36
N GLY A 209 10.13 11.69 11.91
CA GLY A 209 9.55 12.71 12.79
C GLY A 209 8.41 12.15 13.64
N ASP A 210 8.06 12.87 14.69
CA ASP A 210 6.94 12.48 15.55
C ASP A 210 5.63 12.45 14.74
N ASP A 211 4.73 11.55 15.11
CA ASP A 211 3.44 11.31 14.45
C ASP A 211 3.54 10.98 12.93
N SER A 212 4.73 10.57 12.49
CA SER A 212 4.96 10.11 11.13
C SER A 212 4.91 8.58 11.05
N TYR A 213 4.46 8.05 9.93
CA TYR A 213 4.35 6.60 9.75
C TYR A 213 4.64 6.15 8.33
N ILE A 214 5.04 4.89 8.22
CA ILE A 214 5.26 4.19 6.96
C ILE A 214 4.13 3.19 6.80
N VAL A 215 3.43 3.24 5.65
CA VAL A 215 2.21 2.48 5.44
C VAL A 215 2.17 1.79 4.09
N GLY A 216 1.63 0.58 4.06
CA GLY A 216 1.38 -0.11 2.80
C GLY A 216 0.19 0.49 2.06
N VAL A 217 -1.00 0.35 2.62
CA VAL A 217 -2.25 0.86 2.04
C VAL A 217 -2.92 1.81 3.04
N ASN A 218 -3.19 3.05 2.62
CA ASN A 218 -3.86 4.05 3.43
C ASN A 218 -5.19 4.48 2.81
N THR A 219 -6.28 4.09 3.45
CA THR A 219 -7.65 4.48 3.10
C THR A 219 -8.34 5.26 4.22
N SER A 220 -7.56 5.76 5.20
CA SER A 220 -8.09 6.39 6.42
C SER A 220 -8.79 7.73 6.18
N SER A 221 -8.55 8.38 5.05
CA SER A 221 -9.23 9.62 4.67
C SER A 221 -10.64 9.42 4.13
N SER A 222 -11.06 8.20 3.87
CA SER A 222 -12.44 7.90 3.45
C SER A 222 -13.37 7.89 4.68
N SER A 223 -14.52 8.54 4.57
CA SER A 223 -15.58 8.51 5.60
C SER A 223 -16.45 7.25 5.53
N ASP A 224 -16.45 6.58 4.37
CA ASP A 224 -17.34 5.47 4.08
C ASP A 224 -16.60 4.13 4.14
N GLY A 225 -17.35 3.06 4.25
CA GLY A 225 -16.79 1.70 4.29
C GLY A 225 -16.01 1.35 3.04
N GLN A 226 -14.94 0.58 3.21
CA GLN A 226 -14.04 0.18 2.14
C GLN A 226 -14.23 -1.30 1.79
N ALA A 227 -14.08 -1.63 0.50
CA ALA A 227 -13.97 -3.00 0.02
C ALA A 227 -12.67 -3.16 -0.78
N MET A 228 -11.80 -4.07 -0.33
CA MET A 228 -10.49 -4.31 -0.94
C MET A 228 -10.20 -5.80 -1.01
N THR A 229 -9.58 -6.21 -2.10
CA THR A 229 -8.99 -7.56 -2.24
C THR A 229 -7.48 -7.42 -2.38
N ILE A 230 -6.73 -8.01 -1.45
CA ILE A 230 -5.27 -8.05 -1.48
C ILE A 230 -4.85 -9.52 -1.54
N SER A 231 -4.35 -9.96 -2.69
CA SER A 231 -3.87 -11.32 -2.91
C SER A 231 -2.34 -11.41 -2.98
N GLY A 232 -1.67 -10.27 -3.06
CA GLY A 232 -0.21 -10.18 -3.13
C GLY A 232 0.47 -10.19 -1.77
N SER A 233 1.79 -10.05 -1.77
CA SER A 233 2.62 -9.90 -0.58
C SER A 233 2.94 -8.43 -0.33
N LEU A 234 2.74 -7.96 0.90
CA LEU A 234 2.99 -6.59 1.34
C LEU A 234 4.01 -6.58 2.48
N THR A 235 5.17 -5.99 2.23
CA THR A 235 6.26 -5.88 3.22
C THR A 235 6.50 -4.42 3.59
N ILE A 236 6.46 -4.09 4.87
CA ILE A 236 6.70 -2.76 5.41
C ILE A 236 7.90 -2.83 6.36
N ASN A 237 8.92 -2.02 6.09
CA ASN A 237 10.10 -1.90 6.93
C ASN A 237 10.24 -0.47 7.47
N ALA A 238 10.13 -0.30 8.78
CA ALA A 238 10.14 1.00 9.46
C ALA A 238 10.86 0.96 10.80
N LYS A 239 12.12 0.49 10.82
CA LYS A 239 12.88 0.20 12.07
C LYS A 239 12.92 1.34 13.09
N GLN A 240 12.83 2.59 12.67
CA GLN A 240 12.92 3.75 13.57
C GLN A 240 11.58 4.43 13.86
N GLY A 241 10.48 3.94 13.30
CA GLY A 241 9.17 4.59 13.40
C GLY A 241 8.02 3.60 13.43
N THR A 242 6.83 4.13 13.23
CA THR A 242 5.60 3.35 13.13
C THR A 242 5.44 2.80 11.73
N GLY A 243 5.25 1.47 11.63
CA GLY A 243 4.94 0.76 10.40
C GLY A 243 3.53 0.19 10.44
N ILE A 244 2.76 0.37 9.36
CA ILE A 244 1.37 -0.08 9.27
C ILE A 244 1.18 -0.79 7.93
N GLY A 245 0.74 -2.03 7.94
CA GLY A 245 0.40 -2.76 6.72
C GLY A 245 -0.78 -2.09 6.01
N ILE A 246 -1.92 -2.02 6.69
CA ILE A 246 -3.14 -1.40 6.18
C ILE A 246 -3.69 -0.43 7.23
N LEU A 247 -3.89 0.82 6.83
CA LEU A 247 -4.58 1.85 7.61
C LEU A 247 -5.88 2.21 6.92
N ALA A 248 -7.02 1.95 7.58
CA ALA A 248 -8.34 2.25 7.05
C ALA A 248 -9.19 2.96 8.11
N ASN A 249 -10.08 3.87 7.70
CA ASN A 249 -11.03 4.47 8.65
C ASN A 249 -12.08 3.44 9.10
N GLN A 250 -12.57 2.63 8.17
CA GLN A 250 -13.55 1.56 8.40
C GLN A 250 -13.38 0.48 7.33
N LEU A 251 -13.53 -0.79 7.69
CA LEU A 251 -13.48 -1.91 6.76
C LEU A 251 -14.88 -2.52 6.57
N GLY A 252 -15.42 -2.41 5.36
CA GLY A 252 -16.80 -2.78 5.05
C GLY A 252 -17.81 -1.76 5.58
N SER A 253 -19.08 -2.09 5.46
CA SER A 253 -20.21 -1.31 5.99
C SER A 253 -21.38 -2.25 6.31
N ASP A 254 -22.57 -1.69 6.62
CA ASP A 254 -23.79 -2.47 6.74
C ASP A 254 -24.18 -3.15 5.42
N ASP A 255 -23.72 -2.63 4.29
CA ASP A 255 -23.82 -3.31 3.00
C ASP A 255 -22.94 -4.57 3.00
N VAL A 256 -23.57 -5.73 2.93
CA VAL A 256 -22.90 -7.04 2.95
C VAL A 256 -22.07 -7.33 1.71
N SER A 257 -22.23 -6.56 0.64
CA SER A 257 -21.42 -6.70 -0.57
C SER A 257 -20.00 -6.14 -0.38
N LEU A 258 -19.80 -5.18 0.52
CA LEU A 258 -18.51 -4.58 0.81
C LEU A 258 -17.67 -5.49 1.72
N LYS A 259 -16.85 -6.34 1.10
CA LYS A 259 -15.98 -7.28 1.79
C LYS A 259 -14.52 -6.88 1.64
N ASN A 260 -13.74 -7.17 2.68
CA ASN A 260 -12.30 -7.01 2.67
C ASN A 260 -11.65 -8.39 2.76
N ASN A 261 -10.93 -8.77 1.71
CA ASN A 261 -10.26 -10.05 1.59
C ASN A 261 -8.75 -9.85 1.35
N TYR A 262 -7.96 -10.11 2.37
CA TYR A 262 -6.50 -10.02 2.35
C TYR A 262 -5.92 -11.44 2.38
N SER A 263 -6.10 -12.18 1.30
CA SER A 263 -5.64 -13.58 1.20
C SER A 263 -4.12 -13.71 1.05
N GLY A 264 -3.42 -12.62 0.76
CA GLY A 264 -1.97 -12.57 0.69
C GLY A 264 -1.30 -12.48 2.06
N GLN A 265 -0.02 -12.13 2.04
CA GLN A 265 0.82 -12.01 3.23
C GLN A 265 1.12 -10.54 3.54
N ILE A 266 1.00 -10.15 4.80
CA ILE A 266 1.34 -8.82 5.27
C ILE A 266 2.43 -8.94 6.32
N TYR A 267 3.63 -8.45 6.00
CA TYR A 267 4.80 -8.40 6.87
C TYR A 267 5.09 -6.97 7.28
N VAL A 268 5.14 -6.71 8.57
CA VAL A 268 5.51 -5.40 9.10
C VAL A 268 6.61 -5.53 10.11
N THR A 269 7.76 -4.92 9.83
CA THR A 269 8.89 -4.81 10.74
C THR A 269 9.14 -3.34 11.05
N ALA A 270 8.83 -2.90 12.27
CA ALA A 270 8.89 -1.50 12.66
C ALA A 270 9.27 -1.34 14.15
N LYS A 271 9.54 -0.12 14.60
CA LYS A 271 9.61 0.14 16.05
C LYS A 271 8.23 -0.14 16.67
N ASP A 272 7.19 0.51 16.17
CA ASP A 272 5.80 0.23 16.54
C ASP A 272 5.09 -0.33 15.30
N ALA A 273 4.68 -1.59 15.34
CA ALA A 273 4.25 -2.34 14.17
C ALA A 273 2.76 -2.71 14.24
N PHE A 274 2.03 -2.44 13.15
CA PHE A 274 0.62 -2.81 13.00
C PHE A 274 0.40 -3.54 11.68
N GLY A 275 -0.28 -4.68 11.73
CA GLY A 275 -0.71 -5.38 10.52
C GLY A 275 -1.88 -4.68 9.86
N VAL A 276 -3.03 -4.65 10.51
CA VAL A 276 -4.23 -3.93 10.09
C VAL A 276 -4.66 -2.98 11.21
N LYS A 277 -4.72 -1.72 10.90
CA LYS A 277 -5.17 -0.68 11.82
C LYS A 277 -6.40 0.03 11.27
N VAL A 278 -7.49 -0.04 12.02
CA VAL A 278 -8.75 0.61 11.63
C VAL A 278 -8.98 1.81 12.53
N GLY A 279 -8.95 2.99 11.92
CA GLY A 279 -9.06 4.28 12.59
C GLY A 279 -8.60 5.43 11.71
N LYS A 280 -8.84 6.65 12.16
CA LYS A 280 -8.56 7.87 11.38
C LYS A 280 -7.08 8.25 11.31
N ASN A 281 -6.25 7.75 12.22
CA ASN A 281 -4.84 8.08 12.30
C ASN A 281 -3.99 6.89 12.76
N ALA A 282 -2.69 7.07 12.82
CA ALA A 282 -1.75 6.04 13.24
C ALA A 282 -1.66 5.87 14.77
N ALA A 283 -2.21 6.80 15.57
CA ALA A 283 -2.17 6.69 17.03
C ALA A 283 -3.10 5.59 17.55
N MET A 284 -2.74 4.96 18.65
CA MET A 284 -3.61 4.04 19.38
C MET A 284 -4.61 4.82 20.26
N ASP A 285 -5.42 5.65 19.61
CA ASP A 285 -6.49 6.42 20.27
C ASP A 285 -7.82 5.65 20.13
N PRO A 286 -8.39 5.16 21.25
CA PRO A 286 -9.67 4.45 21.20
C PRO A 286 -10.81 5.30 20.62
N SER A 287 -10.76 6.62 20.79
CA SER A 287 -11.78 7.53 20.25
C SER A 287 -11.71 7.69 18.74
N ALA A 288 -10.54 7.44 18.15
CA ALA A 288 -10.31 7.48 16.70
C ALA A 288 -10.39 6.10 16.02
N ALA A 289 -10.56 5.03 16.79
CA ALA A 289 -10.68 3.68 16.26
C ALA A 289 -11.98 3.51 15.45
N GLY A 290 -11.90 2.75 14.36
CA GLY A 290 -12.99 2.45 13.45
C GLY A 290 -13.45 1.00 13.50
N ASP A 291 -14.56 0.71 12.86
CA ASP A 291 -15.21 -0.60 12.89
C ASP A 291 -14.74 -1.50 11.73
N ILE A 292 -14.68 -2.79 12.01
CA ILE A 292 -14.57 -3.86 11.03
C ILE A 292 -15.94 -4.49 10.86
N TYR A 293 -16.56 -4.36 9.69
CA TYR A 293 -17.79 -5.09 9.37
C TYR A 293 -17.49 -6.47 8.83
N SER A 294 -16.53 -6.58 7.91
CA SER A 294 -16.10 -7.86 7.36
C SER A 294 -14.64 -7.80 6.96
N LEU A 295 -13.83 -8.71 7.48
CA LEU A 295 -12.42 -8.83 7.16
C LEU A 295 -12.01 -10.31 7.14
N SER A 296 -11.39 -10.72 6.04
CA SER A 296 -10.69 -12.00 5.93
C SER A 296 -9.20 -11.73 5.73
N VAL A 297 -8.35 -12.37 6.53
CA VAL A 297 -6.88 -12.20 6.46
C VAL A 297 -6.22 -13.56 6.23
N GLY A 298 -5.29 -13.63 5.27
CA GLY A 298 -4.45 -14.80 5.05
C GLY A 298 -3.39 -14.93 6.13
N GLU A 299 -2.35 -14.14 6.04
CA GLU A 299 -1.22 -14.19 6.96
C GLU A 299 -0.78 -12.78 7.38
N LEU A 300 -0.66 -12.57 8.68
CA LEU A 300 -0.01 -11.39 9.29
C LEU A 300 1.24 -11.84 10.04
N ASP A 301 2.38 -11.28 9.71
CA ASP A 301 3.63 -11.43 10.46
C ASP A 301 4.15 -10.04 10.86
N ILE A 302 3.96 -9.71 12.13
CA ILE A 302 4.14 -8.37 12.66
C ILE A 302 5.22 -8.41 13.74
N GLU A 303 6.31 -7.70 13.51
CA GLU A 303 7.45 -7.67 14.40
C GLU A 303 7.83 -6.25 14.80
N SER A 304 7.89 -6.00 16.10
CA SER A 304 8.51 -4.78 16.58
C SER A 304 10.01 -4.98 16.79
N THR A 305 10.79 -4.01 16.31
CA THR A 305 12.23 -4.01 16.43
C THR A 305 12.72 -2.86 17.29
N ILE A 306 13.82 -3.10 18.04
CA ILE A 306 14.50 -2.01 18.75
C ILE A 306 15.56 -1.40 17.85
N THR A 307 15.60 -0.08 17.83
CA THR A 307 16.79 0.67 17.47
C THR A 307 17.60 1.00 18.72
N SER A 308 18.91 1.05 18.56
CA SER A 308 19.83 1.40 19.67
C SER A 308 19.37 2.68 20.39
N GLY A 309 19.08 2.56 21.69
CA GLY A 309 18.63 3.65 22.54
C GLY A 309 17.11 3.72 22.80
N SER A 310 16.29 2.90 22.14
CA SER A 310 14.86 2.79 22.46
C SER A 310 14.62 1.61 23.41
N THR A 311 13.78 1.84 24.43
CA THR A 311 13.34 0.81 25.39
C THR A 311 11.91 0.33 25.11
N GLN A 312 11.26 0.88 24.07
CA GLN A 312 9.87 0.58 23.75
C GLN A 312 9.73 0.17 22.28
N GLY A 313 8.92 -0.83 22.05
CA GLY A 313 8.53 -1.31 20.73
C GLY A 313 7.33 -2.23 20.86
N GLU A 314 6.22 -1.83 20.28
CA GLU A 314 4.94 -2.52 20.38
C GLU A 314 4.56 -3.14 19.03
N ALA A 315 3.97 -4.33 19.07
CA ALA A 315 3.44 -4.98 17.89
C ALA A 315 1.97 -5.35 18.09
N THR A 316 1.15 -5.04 17.10
CA THR A 316 -0.27 -5.37 17.10
C THR A 316 -0.68 -5.94 15.75
N GLY A 317 -1.26 -7.12 15.72
CA GLY A 317 -1.74 -7.76 14.48
C GLY A 317 -2.91 -6.97 13.88
N ILE A 318 -4.00 -6.85 14.63
CA ILE A 318 -5.20 -6.11 14.21
C ILE A 318 -5.63 -5.16 15.34
N TYR A 319 -5.82 -3.88 15.01
CA TYR A 319 -6.37 -2.88 15.90
C TYR A 319 -7.63 -2.27 15.32
N ALA A 320 -8.74 -2.27 16.08
CA ALA A 320 -10.01 -1.69 15.66
C ALA A 320 -10.89 -1.29 16.85
N LYS A 321 -11.96 -0.55 16.59
CA LYS A 321 -13.00 -0.27 17.57
C LYS A 321 -13.79 -1.53 17.92
N SER A 322 -14.39 -2.14 16.91
CA SER A 322 -15.13 -3.40 17.08
C SER A 322 -15.20 -4.20 15.78
N VAL A 323 -15.55 -5.48 15.93
CA VAL A 323 -15.98 -6.34 14.81
C VAL A 323 -17.49 -6.42 14.83
N LYS A 324 -18.16 -5.89 13.79
CA LYS A 324 -19.62 -5.84 13.71
C LYS A 324 -20.22 -7.11 13.15
N ARG A 325 -19.53 -7.80 12.23
CA ARG A 325 -19.98 -9.06 11.63
C ARG A 325 -18.92 -10.14 11.76
N ASP A 326 -17.97 -10.20 10.83
CA ASP A 326 -17.06 -11.32 10.72
C ASP A 326 -15.59 -10.87 10.62
N LEU A 327 -14.74 -11.51 11.40
CA LEU A 327 -13.29 -11.47 11.25
C LEU A 327 -12.77 -12.89 11.13
N THR A 328 -12.13 -13.21 10.00
CA THR A 328 -11.46 -14.48 9.81
C THR A 328 -9.97 -14.28 9.58
N ALA A 329 -9.12 -15.11 10.15
CA ALA A 329 -7.69 -15.09 9.91
C ALA A 329 -7.12 -16.51 9.84
N ASN A 330 -6.25 -16.76 8.86
CA ASN A 330 -5.56 -18.05 8.79
C ASN A 330 -4.38 -18.07 9.76
N ALA A 331 -3.52 -17.04 9.72
CA ALA A 331 -2.39 -16.96 10.64
C ALA A 331 -2.16 -15.50 11.09
N ILE A 332 -1.94 -15.32 12.39
CA ILE A 332 -1.52 -14.05 13.00
C ILE A 332 -0.31 -14.34 13.86
N THR A 333 0.85 -13.89 13.43
CA THR A 333 2.09 -13.95 14.20
C THR A 333 2.49 -12.55 14.63
N VAL A 334 2.62 -12.32 15.93
CA VAL A 334 2.97 -11.01 16.49
C VAL A 334 4.12 -11.15 17.47
N LYS A 335 5.22 -10.44 17.20
CA LYS A 335 6.40 -10.40 18.05
C LYS A 335 6.67 -8.97 18.49
N GLY A 336 6.39 -8.68 19.75
CA GLY A 336 6.65 -7.38 20.36
C GLY A 336 7.94 -7.37 21.17
N TYR A 337 8.66 -6.25 21.18
CA TYR A 337 9.78 -6.12 22.11
C TYR A 337 9.28 -5.86 23.52
N THR A 338 8.41 -4.86 23.72
CA THR A 338 7.80 -4.57 25.02
C THR A 338 6.39 -5.16 25.11
N ASN A 339 5.54 -4.90 24.13
CA ASN A 339 4.19 -5.39 24.12
C ASN A 339 3.85 -6.06 22.78
N ALA A 340 3.10 -7.15 22.85
CA ALA A 340 2.57 -7.85 21.68
C ALA A 340 1.06 -8.10 21.87
N THR A 341 0.28 -7.79 20.86
CA THR A 341 -1.18 -8.06 20.87
C THR A 341 -1.61 -8.63 19.53
N GLY A 342 -2.22 -9.79 19.53
CA GLY A 342 -2.77 -10.41 18.31
C GLY A 342 -3.89 -9.57 17.74
N ILE A 343 -4.97 -9.37 18.50
CA ILE A 343 -6.12 -8.55 18.13
C ILE A 343 -6.48 -7.63 19.30
N HIS A 344 -6.57 -6.32 19.03
CA HIS A 344 -7.00 -5.32 19.99
C HIS A 344 -8.29 -4.64 19.50
N LEU A 345 -9.40 -4.90 20.18
CA LEU A 345 -10.70 -4.28 19.93
C LEU A 345 -11.06 -3.39 21.11
N THR A 346 -11.29 -2.09 20.88
CA THR A 346 -11.54 -1.15 22.02
C THR A 346 -12.94 -1.31 22.64
N GLU A 347 -13.91 -1.90 21.90
CA GLU A 347 -15.29 -2.10 22.36
C GLU A 347 -15.78 -3.56 22.30
N GLY A 348 -15.01 -4.47 21.68
CA GLY A 348 -15.39 -5.87 21.54
C GLY A 348 -15.72 -6.31 20.12
N GLY A 349 -16.34 -7.49 19.94
CA GLY A 349 -16.57 -8.00 18.58
C GLY A 349 -17.39 -9.28 18.50
N ARG A 350 -17.79 -9.60 17.26
CA ARG A 350 -18.58 -10.79 16.89
C ARG A 350 -17.87 -11.64 15.86
N ASN A 351 -18.18 -12.94 15.86
CA ASN A 351 -17.77 -13.92 14.85
C ASN A 351 -16.27 -13.84 14.51
N LEU A 352 -15.42 -14.05 15.50
CA LEU A 352 -13.99 -14.14 15.30
C LEU A 352 -13.59 -15.59 15.05
N THR A 353 -13.05 -15.90 13.89
CA THR A 353 -12.55 -17.24 13.53
C THR A 353 -11.08 -17.14 13.13
N ILE A 354 -10.21 -17.76 13.91
CA ILE A 354 -8.77 -17.68 13.73
C ILE A 354 -8.21 -19.10 13.76
N SER A 355 -7.46 -19.50 12.73
CA SER A 355 -6.90 -20.83 12.68
C SER A 355 -5.61 -20.93 13.52
N ASP A 356 -4.69 -19.98 13.38
CA ASP A 356 -3.45 -19.94 14.16
C ASP A 356 -3.15 -18.53 14.65
N MET A 357 -2.84 -18.40 15.94
CA MET A 357 -2.43 -17.12 16.53
C MET A 357 -1.25 -17.34 17.46
N GLN A 358 -0.12 -16.73 17.13
CA GLN A 358 1.10 -16.77 17.91
C GLN A 358 1.49 -15.35 18.32
N VAL A 359 1.53 -15.10 19.62
CA VAL A 359 1.83 -13.77 20.15
C VAL A 359 2.95 -13.90 21.19
N SER A 360 4.04 -13.20 20.97
CA SER A 360 5.17 -13.23 21.88
C SER A 360 5.70 -11.82 22.19
N ALA A 361 6.04 -11.58 23.43
CA ALA A 361 6.71 -10.35 23.87
C ALA A 361 8.07 -10.66 24.50
N GLY A 362 8.96 -9.65 24.50
CA GLY A 362 10.31 -9.79 25.09
C GLY A 362 10.31 -10.05 26.60
N ILE A 363 11.49 -10.20 27.19
CA ILE A 363 11.72 -10.68 28.56
C ILE A 363 10.95 -9.89 29.64
N SER A 364 10.74 -8.60 29.45
CA SER A 364 9.96 -7.76 30.35
C SER A 364 8.65 -7.28 29.74
N GLY A 365 8.25 -7.87 28.64
CA GLY A 365 7.10 -7.45 27.85
C GLY A 365 5.83 -8.24 28.18
N ASN A 366 4.69 -7.66 27.83
CA ASN A 366 3.38 -8.26 28.01
C ASN A 366 2.85 -8.75 26.67
N ALA A 367 2.34 -9.97 26.61
CA ALA A 367 1.70 -10.54 25.44
C ALA A 367 0.21 -10.74 25.68
N ALA A 368 -0.61 -10.48 24.66
CA ALA A 368 -2.03 -10.81 24.69
C ALA A 368 -2.52 -11.34 23.33
N GLY A 369 -3.27 -12.42 23.34
CA GLY A 369 -3.91 -12.94 22.14
C GLY A 369 -5.00 -11.98 21.65
N ILE A 370 -6.07 -11.79 22.45
CA ILE A 370 -7.15 -10.86 22.14
C ILE A 370 -7.39 -9.94 23.35
N ILE A 371 -7.49 -8.65 23.09
CA ILE A 371 -7.95 -7.64 24.05
C ILE A 371 -9.24 -7.03 23.52
N ALA A 372 -10.31 -7.04 24.32
CA ALA A 372 -11.56 -6.35 24.06
C ALA A 372 -11.77 -5.28 25.14
N ALA A 373 -10.97 -4.21 25.09
CA ALA A 373 -11.02 -3.09 26.05
C ALA A 373 -10.35 -1.84 25.43
N PRO A 374 -10.69 -0.62 25.89
CA PRO A 374 -10.04 0.60 25.43
C PRO A 374 -8.51 0.58 25.60
N GLY A 375 -8.01 -0.06 26.62
CA GLY A 375 -6.59 -0.27 26.87
C GLY A 375 -6.34 -1.54 27.67
N ARG A 376 -5.11 -2.01 27.65
CA ARG A 376 -4.68 -3.26 28.34
C ARG A 376 -4.88 -3.17 29.85
N ASP A 377 -4.60 -2.03 30.45
CA ASP A 377 -4.64 -1.79 31.89
C ASP A 377 -6.02 -1.35 32.42
N ASN A 378 -7.02 -1.35 31.55
CA ASN A 378 -8.37 -0.96 31.93
C ASN A 378 -9.01 -2.04 32.80
N PRO A 379 -9.86 -1.65 33.80
CA PRO A 379 -10.61 -2.62 34.58
C PRO A 379 -11.52 -3.50 33.67
N VAL A 380 -11.66 -4.77 34.03
CA VAL A 380 -12.56 -5.71 33.28
C VAL A 380 -13.97 -5.15 33.13
N SER A 381 -14.44 -4.35 34.08
CA SER A 381 -15.76 -3.70 34.02
C SER A 381 -15.93 -2.71 32.87
N THR A 382 -14.83 -2.23 32.27
CA THR A 382 -14.85 -1.36 31.08
C THR A 382 -14.53 -2.14 29.79
N ALA A 383 -14.22 -3.42 29.88
CA ALA A 383 -13.95 -4.26 28.75
C ALA A 383 -15.23 -4.54 27.94
N GLY A 384 -15.07 -4.72 26.65
CA GLY A 384 -16.14 -5.09 25.74
C GLY A 384 -16.49 -6.58 25.79
N ASN A 385 -17.56 -6.92 25.11
CA ASN A 385 -18.01 -8.30 25.00
C ASN A 385 -17.50 -8.93 23.70
N LEU A 386 -17.23 -10.21 23.75
CA LEU A 386 -16.88 -11.01 22.59
C LEU A 386 -17.97 -12.07 22.37
N GLU A 387 -18.39 -12.25 21.12
CA GLU A 387 -19.44 -13.18 20.74
C GLU A 387 -18.95 -14.12 19.62
N ASN A 388 -19.23 -15.42 19.74
CA ASN A 388 -18.86 -16.43 18.74
C ASN A 388 -17.37 -16.46 18.37
N ILE A 389 -16.51 -16.68 19.35
CA ILE A 389 -15.08 -16.80 19.09
C ILE A 389 -14.70 -18.25 18.85
N ARG A 390 -13.94 -18.47 17.80
CA ARG A 390 -13.25 -19.72 17.52
C ARG A 390 -11.79 -19.44 17.24
N ILE A 391 -10.89 -20.07 17.99
CA ILE A 391 -9.46 -20.06 17.76
C ILE A 391 -9.00 -21.52 17.80
N ASP A 392 -8.46 -22.02 16.70
CA ASP A 392 -8.06 -23.43 16.63
C ASP A 392 -6.72 -23.65 17.33
N ASN A 393 -5.79 -22.71 17.21
CA ASN A 393 -4.51 -22.71 17.92
C ASN A 393 -4.18 -21.30 18.46
N LEU A 394 -3.90 -21.19 19.75
CA LEU A 394 -3.51 -19.94 20.40
C LEU A 394 -2.28 -20.17 21.27
N GLU A 395 -1.17 -19.55 20.91
CA GLU A 395 0.04 -19.52 21.70
C GLU A 395 0.36 -18.07 22.11
N VAL A 396 0.46 -17.81 23.41
CA VAL A 396 0.79 -16.50 23.96
C VAL A 396 1.91 -16.64 24.96
N SER A 397 3.00 -15.93 24.72
CA SER A 397 4.17 -15.92 25.60
C SER A 397 4.65 -14.51 25.89
N GLY A 398 4.74 -14.12 27.15
CA GLY A 398 5.25 -12.82 27.59
C GLY A 398 6.28 -13.00 28.69
N GLY A 399 7.28 -12.13 28.74
CA GLY A 399 8.30 -12.16 29.78
C GLY A 399 7.79 -11.66 31.13
N ALA A 400 6.84 -10.73 31.15
CA ALA A 400 6.18 -10.24 32.36
C ALA A 400 4.81 -10.90 32.52
N ASP A 401 3.91 -10.70 31.56
CA ASP A 401 2.57 -11.27 31.57
C ASP A 401 2.18 -11.86 30.22
N ALA A 402 1.36 -12.92 30.25
CA ALA A 402 0.78 -13.55 29.08
C ALA A 402 -0.73 -13.75 29.31
N THR A 403 -1.55 -13.14 28.45
CA THR A 403 -3.01 -13.20 28.52
C THR A 403 -3.56 -13.78 27.23
N GLY A 404 -4.28 -14.90 27.29
CA GLY A 404 -4.94 -15.48 26.11
C GLY A 404 -6.02 -14.53 25.56
N ILE A 405 -7.06 -14.29 26.34
CA ILE A 405 -8.17 -13.40 25.96
C ILE A 405 -8.55 -12.54 27.16
N PHE A 406 -8.69 -11.23 26.94
CA PHE A 406 -9.16 -10.27 27.90
C PHE A 406 -10.45 -9.61 27.39
N ALA A 407 -11.58 -9.91 28.06
CA ALA A 407 -12.91 -9.39 27.69
C ALA A 407 -13.83 -9.38 28.93
N ASN A 408 -14.87 -8.56 28.92
CA ASN A 408 -15.90 -8.56 29.96
C ASN A 408 -16.69 -9.88 29.96
N SER A 409 -17.11 -10.34 28.78
CA SER A 409 -17.78 -11.61 28.60
C SER A 409 -17.46 -12.26 27.26
N ILE A 410 -17.55 -13.58 27.21
CA ILE A 410 -17.48 -14.36 25.98
C ILE A 410 -18.78 -15.17 25.90
N THR A 411 -19.55 -14.94 24.86
CA THR A 411 -20.86 -15.57 24.67
C THR A 411 -20.95 -16.29 23.33
N LYS A 412 -21.88 -17.22 23.22
CA LYS A 412 -22.24 -17.88 21.97
C LYS A 412 -23.65 -17.48 21.60
N SER A 413 -23.87 -16.96 20.39
CA SER A 413 -25.20 -16.60 19.95
C SER A 413 -26.09 -17.87 19.79
N GLY A 414 -27.32 -17.79 20.28
CA GLY A 414 -28.28 -18.88 20.15
C GLY A 414 -28.29 -19.92 21.28
N GLN A 415 -27.67 -19.64 22.42
CA GLN A 415 -27.86 -20.40 23.67
C GLN A 415 -28.47 -19.52 24.73
#